data_053b0308cf1ac8177bd694ce5649c1d1
#
_entry.id   053b0308cf1ac8177bd694ce5649c1d1
#
_cell.length_a   1.000
_cell.length_b   1.000
_cell.length_c   1.000
_cell.angle_alpha   90.00
_cell.angle_beta   90.00
_cell.angle_gamma   90.00
#
_symmetry.space_group_name_H-M   'P 1'
#
loop_
_entity.id
_entity.type
_entity.pdbx_description
1 polymer ?
#
loop_
_entity_poly.entity_id
_entity_poly.type
_entity_poly.pdbx_seq_one_letter_code
_entity_poly.pdbx_strand_id
1 'polypeptide(L)'
;MMELMGGVPFPEEQPAASTATGKANPETVRVVRYPTDEAKQRLGFDPQRPLLLVLGGSQGSLELNERLPPVLKGLPVQVLHQVGERWVERFRPLEGEGYRVEGFVDTPLAMSAADLLLSRAGAGTLAEAAFHGLPAILFPLSPKLDGGAQLANARAYAQAGGAGLGAWDRLSSQILEALEDLEARRRAMARLSPEGAAARLADLLEAFL
;
A
#
# COMPACT_ATOMS: atom_id res chain seq x y z
N MET A 1 33.39 -10.37 22.32
CA MET A 1 33.58 -10.54 20.88
C MET A 1 32.24 -10.90 20.28
N MET A 2 31.46 -9.88 19.85
CA MET A 2 30.12 -10.03 19.28
C MET A 2 30.29 -9.88 17.77
N GLU A 3 30.17 -10.97 17.01
CA GLU A 3 30.16 -10.94 15.55
C GLU A 3 28.86 -10.29 15.05
N LEU A 4 29.07 -9.23 14.30
CA LEU A 4 28.05 -8.50 13.57
C LEU A 4 27.45 -9.42 12.49
N MET A 5 26.18 -9.70 12.61
CA MET A 5 25.41 -10.33 11.54
C MET A 5 25.39 -9.38 10.34
N GLY A 6 26.03 -9.82 9.26
CA GLY A 6 26.16 -9.08 8.03
C GLY A 6 24.79 -8.76 7.41
N GLY A 7 24.51 -7.48 7.30
CA GLY A 7 23.39 -7.01 6.51
C GLY A 7 23.60 -7.37 5.04
N VAL A 8 22.59 -7.93 4.40
CA VAL A 8 22.57 -8.17 2.96
C VAL A 8 22.69 -6.81 2.25
N PRO A 9 23.71 -6.59 1.40
CA PRO A 9 23.83 -5.33 0.70
C PRO A 9 22.68 -5.14 -0.28
N PHE A 10 21.99 -4.01 -0.14
CA PHE A 10 20.96 -3.59 -1.10
C PHE A 10 21.65 -3.21 -2.42
N PRO A 11 21.11 -3.57 -3.58
CA PRO A 11 21.66 -3.14 -4.85
C PRO A 11 21.47 -1.63 -5.04
N GLU A 12 22.57 -0.93 -5.28
CA GLU A 12 22.68 0.53 -5.53
C GLU A 12 22.29 0.94 -6.96
N GLU A 13 21.37 0.28 -7.62
CA GLU A 13 20.97 0.73 -8.96
C GLU A 13 19.49 1.11 -9.00
N GLN A 14 19.27 2.40 -9.26
CA GLN A 14 17.95 2.91 -9.64
C GLN A 14 17.52 2.29 -10.97
N PRO A 15 16.30 1.74 -11.09
CA PRO A 15 15.82 1.32 -12.38
C PRO A 15 15.65 2.53 -13.30
N ALA A 16 16.25 2.46 -14.48
CA ALA A 16 16.09 3.44 -15.52
C ALA A 16 14.60 3.61 -15.87
N ALA A 17 14.20 4.86 -16.09
CA ALA A 17 12.84 5.21 -16.48
C ALA A 17 12.38 4.37 -17.69
N SER A 18 11.24 3.70 -17.56
CA SER A 18 10.62 2.91 -18.60
C SER A 18 10.23 3.81 -19.79
N THR A 19 10.95 3.68 -20.88
CA THR A 19 10.46 4.14 -22.19
C THR A 19 9.43 3.13 -22.68
N ALA A 20 8.21 3.61 -22.90
CA ALA A 20 7.08 2.82 -23.37
C ALA A 20 7.32 2.24 -24.77
N THR A 21 7.85 1.03 -24.85
CA THR A 21 7.74 0.14 -26.00
C THR A 21 7.58 -1.29 -25.51
N GLY A 22 6.39 -1.72 -25.51
CA GLY A 22 5.68 -2.97 -25.41
C GLY A 22 6.39 -4.33 -25.41
N LYS A 23 7.49 -4.52 -24.67
CA LYS A 23 7.94 -5.84 -24.23
C LYS A 23 8.54 -5.66 -22.83
N ALA A 24 7.80 -6.07 -21.80
CA ALA A 24 8.33 -6.13 -20.45
C ALA A 24 9.55 -7.07 -20.44
N ASN A 25 10.71 -6.53 -20.11
CA ASN A 25 11.88 -7.34 -19.81
C ASN A 25 11.63 -8.01 -18.44
N PRO A 26 11.67 -9.35 -18.33
CA PRO A 26 11.45 -10.04 -17.06
C PRO A 26 12.42 -9.63 -15.94
N GLU A 27 13.55 -9.00 -16.26
CA GLU A 27 14.51 -8.50 -15.30
C GLU A 27 14.12 -7.16 -14.63
N THR A 28 13.11 -6.46 -15.15
CA THR A 28 12.75 -5.11 -14.70
C THR A 28 11.56 -5.04 -13.71
N VAL A 29 10.87 -6.13 -13.45
CA VAL A 29 9.80 -6.16 -12.45
C VAL A 29 10.34 -6.71 -11.12
N ARG A 30 11.26 -5.98 -10.50
CA ARG A 30 11.61 -6.23 -9.10
C ARG A 30 10.67 -5.43 -8.22
N VAL A 31 9.82 -6.12 -7.46
CA VAL A 31 9.11 -5.48 -6.35
C VAL A 31 10.18 -5.21 -5.28
N VAL A 32 10.50 -3.93 -5.09
CA VAL A 32 11.53 -3.49 -4.13
C VAL A 32 10.84 -3.15 -2.81
N ARG A 33 11.39 -3.64 -1.70
CA ARG A 33 10.97 -3.29 -0.35
C ARG A 33 12.10 -2.56 0.35
N TYR A 34 11.80 -1.39 0.90
CA TYR A 34 12.74 -0.57 1.67
C TYR A 34 12.49 -0.72 3.17
N PRO A 35 13.47 -0.48 4.05
CA PRO A 35 13.23 -0.27 5.47
C PRO A 35 12.27 0.90 5.68
N THR A 36 11.28 0.75 6.56
CA THR A 36 10.19 1.72 6.71
C THR A 36 10.68 3.13 7.05
N ASP A 37 11.63 3.24 7.99
CA ASP A 37 12.16 4.54 8.41
C ASP A 37 12.94 5.23 7.28
N GLU A 38 13.74 4.48 6.52
CA GLU A 38 14.45 5.00 5.34
C GLU A 38 13.46 5.47 4.28
N ALA A 39 12.42 4.68 3.99
CA ALA A 39 11.39 5.04 3.03
C ALA A 39 10.62 6.30 3.44
N LYS A 40 10.28 6.45 4.72
CA LYS A 40 9.68 7.68 5.27
C LYS A 40 10.59 8.88 5.07
N GLN A 41 11.87 8.77 5.42
CA GLN A 41 12.86 9.84 5.24
C GLN A 41 13.00 10.24 3.77
N ARG A 42 13.11 9.26 2.85
CA ARG A 42 13.18 9.52 1.40
C ARG A 42 11.97 10.26 0.86
N LEU A 43 10.80 10.00 1.44
CA LEU A 43 9.56 10.72 1.13
C LEU A 43 9.42 12.04 1.92
N GLY A 44 10.35 12.36 2.84
CA GLY A 44 10.30 13.58 3.65
C GLY A 44 9.26 13.55 4.76
N PHE A 45 8.90 12.37 5.25
CA PHE A 45 8.08 12.16 6.43
C PHE A 45 8.92 11.86 7.67
N ASP A 46 8.38 12.17 8.84
CA ASP A 46 8.98 11.85 10.12
C ASP A 46 8.92 10.33 10.38
N PRO A 47 10.07 9.63 10.54
CA PRO A 47 10.11 8.20 10.81
C PRO A 47 9.38 7.78 12.08
N GLN A 48 9.34 8.66 13.10
CA GLN A 48 8.78 8.37 14.41
C GLN A 48 7.25 8.49 14.47
N ARG A 49 6.63 9.06 13.42
CA ARG A 49 5.19 9.23 13.35
C ARG A 49 4.55 8.20 12.42
N PRO A 50 3.39 7.64 12.76
CA PRO A 50 2.66 6.76 11.85
C PRO A 50 2.34 7.44 10.52
N LEU A 51 2.56 6.74 9.40
CA LEU A 51 2.22 7.21 8.05
C LEU A 51 1.08 6.38 7.46
N LEU A 52 -0.01 7.04 7.13
CA LEU A 52 -1.12 6.46 6.37
C LEU A 52 -0.91 6.69 4.88
N LEU A 53 -1.01 5.63 4.09
CA LEU A 53 -1.03 5.70 2.63
C LEU A 53 -2.47 5.56 2.15
N VAL A 54 -2.94 6.53 1.36
CA VAL A 54 -4.27 6.47 0.73
C VAL A 54 -4.11 6.21 -0.76
N LEU A 55 -4.65 5.09 -1.25
CA LEU A 55 -4.63 4.71 -2.67
C LEU A 55 -6.03 4.48 -3.21
N GLY A 56 -6.43 5.30 -4.17
CA GLY A 56 -7.71 5.18 -4.87
C GLY A 56 -7.67 4.33 -6.16
N GLY A 57 -6.51 3.72 -6.46
CA GLY A 57 -6.19 3.14 -7.77
C GLY A 57 -5.54 4.19 -8.69
N SER A 58 -5.10 3.79 -9.89
CA SER A 58 -4.33 4.65 -10.82
C SER A 58 -5.02 5.98 -11.19
N GLN A 59 -6.35 6.00 -11.23
CA GLN A 59 -7.14 7.19 -11.56
C GLN A 59 -7.60 7.96 -10.31
N GLY A 60 -7.22 7.52 -9.11
CA GLY A 60 -7.76 8.01 -7.86
C GLY A 60 -9.21 7.55 -7.62
N SER A 61 -9.72 7.80 -6.42
CA SER A 61 -11.10 7.53 -6.04
C SER A 61 -11.75 8.77 -5.45
N LEU A 62 -12.68 9.38 -6.18
CA LEU A 62 -13.34 10.59 -5.72
C LEU A 62 -14.00 10.40 -4.34
N GLU A 63 -14.62 9.24 -4.11
CA GLU A 63 -15.22 8.95 -2.80
C GLU A 63 -14.18 8.95 -1.67
N LEU A 64 -13.01 8.31 -1.87
CA LEU A 64 -11.94 8.33 -0.87
C LEU A 64 -11.36 9.74 -0.71
N ASN A 65 -11.14 10.43 -1.83
CA ASN A 65 -10.58 11.78 -1.83
C ASN A 65 -11.47 12.79 -1.08
N GLU A 66 -12.79 12.63 -1.13
CA GLU A 66 -13.72 13.53 -0.44
C GLU A 66 -14.00 13.13 1.01
N ARG A 67 -14.08 11.83 1.30
CA ARG A 67 -14.54 11.34 2.60
C ARG A 67 -13.42 11.10 3.61
N LEU A 68 -12.20 10.79 3.17
CA LEU A 68 -11.09 10.52 4.08
C LEU A 68 -10.53 11.78 4.78
N PRO A 69 -10.29 12.91 4.09
CA PRO A 69 -9.63 14.05 4.72
C PRO A 69 -10.30 14.57 6.00
N PRO A 70 -11.64 14.72 6.06
CA PRO A 70 -12.31 15.14 7.30
C PRO A 70 -12.11 14.16 8.46
N VAL A 71 -11.99 12.86 8.18
CA VAL A 71 -11.79 11.82 9.20
C VAL A 71 -10.34 11.82 9.68
N LEU A 72 -9.38 12.02 8.77
CA LEU A 72 -7.95 11.97 9.08
C LEU A 72 -7.46 13.24 9.79
N LYS A 73 -8.17 14.35 9.61
CA LYS A 73 -7.85 15.61 10.28
C LYS A 73 -7.95 15.46 11.80
N GLY A 74 -6.86 15.77 12.48
CA GLY A 74 -6.78 15.68 13.95
C GLY A 74 -6.36 14.34 14.52
N LEU A 75 -6.16 13.31 13.68
CA LEU A 75 -5.48 12.09 14.10
C LEU A 75 -3.96 12.33 14.21
N PRO A 76 -3.27 11.67 15.15
CA PRO A 76 -1.82 11.83 15.35
C PRO A 76 -1.01 11.05 14.32
N VAL A 77 -1.29 11.28 13.03
CA VAL A 77 -0.72 10.54 11.90
C VAL A 77 -0.20 11.50 10.83
N GLN A 78 0.66 11.00 9.97
CA GLN A 78 1.00 11.61 8.69
C GLN A 78 0.22 10.92 7.57
N VAL A 79 -0.01 11.60 6.46
CA VAL A 79 -0.80 11.09 5.34
C VAL A 79 -0.09 11.35 4.03
N LEU A 80 0.08 10.30 3.22
CA LEU A 80 0.40 10.37 1.81
C LEU A 80 -0.84 9.96 1.02
N HIS A 81 -1.49 10.92 0.35
CA HIS A 81 -2.75 10.72 -0.35
C HIS A 81 -2.56 10.80 -1.86
N GLN A 82 -2.59 9.66 -2.53
CA GLN A 82 -2.63 9.59 -3.99
C GLN A 82 -4.07 9.81 -4.46
N VAL A 83 -4.34 11.02 -4.93
CA VAL A 83 -5.69 11.43 -5.35
C VAL A 83 -5.99 11.10 -6.83
N GLY A 84 -4.95 10.84 -7.63
CA GLY A 84 -5.01 10.72 -9.10
C GLY A 84 -4.78 12.07 -9.79
N GLU A 85 -4.02 12.05 -10.91
CA GLU A 85 -3.55 13.26 -11.61
C GLU A 85 -4.65 14.29 -11.85
N ARG A 86 -5.80 13.85 -12.34
CA ARG A 86 -6.95 14.73 -12.65
C ARG A 86 -7.54 15.45 -11.44
N TRP A 87 -7.20 15.03 -10.23
CA TRP A 87 -7.77 15.56 -9.00
C TRP A 87 -6.81 16.40 -8.18
N VAL A 88 -5.52 16.43 -8.52
CA VAL A 88 -4.47 17.11 -7.74
C VAL A 88 -4.86 18.54 -7.40
N GLU A 89 -5.21 19.35 -8.41
CA GLU A 89 -5.53 20.77 -8.20
C GLU A 89 -6.72 20.97 -7.27
N ARG A 90 -7.71 20.07 -7.33
CA ARG A 90 -8.89 20.14 -6.46
C ARG A 90 -8.56 19.84 -5.00
N PHE A 91 -7.65 18.88 -4.76
CA PHE A 91 -7.33 18.42 -3.41
C PHE A 91 -6.01 19.00 -2.86
N ARG A 92 -5.23 19.72 -3.65
CA ARG A 92 -4.03 20.44 -3.19
C ARG A 92 -4.27 21.33 -1.95
N PRO A 93 -5.41 22.02 -1.78
CA PRO A 93 -5.69 22.79 -0.55
C PRO A 93 -5.74 21.99 0.75
N LEU A 94 -5.71 20.65 0.68
CA LEU A 94 -5.60 19.78 1.86
C LEU A 94 -4.16 19.65 2.37
N GLU A 95 -3.16 20.01 1.56
CA GLU A 95 -1.75 19.93 1.95
C GLU A 95 -1.47 20.80 3.17
N GLY A 96 -0.63 20.26 4.03
CA GLY A 96 -0.22 20.93 5.26
C GLY A 96 0.75 20.07 6.05
N GLU A 97 1.00 20.43 7.30
CA GLU A 97 1.90 19.69 8.15
C GLU A 97 1.43 18.24 8.29
N GLY A 98 2.25 17.31 7.76
CA GLY A 98 1.98 15.88 7.81
C GLY A 98 0.90 15.37 6.85
N TYR A 99 0.34 16.21 5.96
CA TYR A 99 -0.59 15.77 4.93
C TYR A 99 -0.09 16.17 3.54
N ARG A 100 0.19 15.20 2.69
CA ARG A 100 0.66 15.39 1.31
C ARG A 100 -0.33 14.82 0.31
N VAL A 101 -0.57 15.57 -0.76
CA VAL A 101 -1.42 15.20 -1.89
C VAL A 101 -0.55 14.96 -3.12
N GLU A 102 -0.71 13.79 -3.75
CA GLU A 102 0.02 13.42 -4.97
C GLU A 102 -0.94 12.91 -6.04
N GLY A 103 -0.65 13.22 -7.28
CA GLY A 103 -1.38 12.65 -8.41
C GLY A 103 -1.02 11.19 -8.61
N PHE A 104 0.26 10.88 -8.48
CA PHE A 104 0.85 9.56 -8.59
C PHE A 104 1.95 9.37 -7.54
N VAL A 105 2.18 8.16 -7.10
CA VAL A 105 3.24 7.81 -6.16
C VAL A 105 4.09 6.65 -6.69
N ASP A 106 5.37 6.62 -6.31
CA ASP A 106 6.18 5.42 -6.40
C ASP A 106 5.62 4.40 -5.40
N THR A 107 4.79 3.48 -5.89
CA THR A 107 4.04 2.55 -5.05
C THR A 107 4.94 1.68 -4.16
N PRO A 108 6.05 1.07 -4.66
CA PRO A 108 6.99 0.35 -3.82
C PRO A 108 7.56 1.18 -2.67
N LEU A 109 7.98 2.40 -2.94
CA LEU A 109 8.52 3.29 -1.92
C LEU A 109 7.43 3.74 -0.93
N ALA A 110 6.26 4.13 -1.43
CA ALA A 110 5.12 4.56 -0.62
C ALA A 110 4.60 3.44 0.30
N MET A 111 4.48 2.20 -0.22
CA MET A 111 4.05 1.05 0.58
C MET A 111 5.10 0.62 1.61
N SER A 112 6.40 0.78 1.30
CA SER A 112 7.47 0.54 2.26
C SER A 112 7.47 1.54 3.41
N ALA A 113 7.14 2.81 3.12
CA ALA A 113 7.09 3.88 4.10
C ALA A 113 5.85 3.82 5.01
N ALA A 114 4.74 3.27 4.52
CA ALA A 114 3.46 3.32 5.21
C ALA A 114 3.36 2.33 6.38
N ASP A 115 2.63 2.72 7.39
CA ASP A 115 2.23 1.86 8.52
C ASP A 115 0.85 1.25 8.31
N LEU A 116 -0.05 1.96 7.62
CA LEU A 116 -1.40 1.50 7.32
C LEU A 116 -1.86 2.01 5.96
N LEU A 117 -2.47 1.14 5.18
CA LEU A 117 -3.06 1.44 3.88
C LEU A 117 -4.57 1.69 4.00
N LEU A 118 -5.07 2.76 3.40
CA LEU A 118 -6.49 3.02 3.17
C LEU A 118 -6.72 2.96 1.66
N SER A 119 -7.46 1.96 1.16
CA SER A 119 -7.57 1.80 -0.29
C SER A 119 -8.84 1.08 -0.75
N ARG A 120 -9.03 1.09 -2.06
CA ARG A 120 -9.89 0.10 -2.73
C ARG A 120 -9.29 -1.29 -2.62
N ALA A 121 -10.13 -2.33 -2.78
CA ALA A 121 -9.70 -3.73 -2.65
C ALA A 121 -9.36 -4.38 -4.01
N GLY A 122 -8.61 -3.66 -4.86
CA GLY A 122 -8.11 -4.20 -6.12
C GLY A 122 -7.05 -5.30 -5.87
N ALA A 123 -7.09 -6.38 -6.66
CA ALA A 123 -6.22 -7.54 -6.46
C ALA A 123 -4.72 -7.19 -6.52
N GLY A 124 -4.30 -6.32 -7.47
CA GLY A 124 -2.90 -5.87 -7.58
C GLY A 124 -2.44 -5.12 -6.33
N THR A 125 -3.20 -4.11 -5.90
CA THR A 125 -2.90 -3.33 -4.69
C THR A 125 -2.79 -4.21 -3.45
N LEU A 126 -3.69 -5.19 -3.31
CA LEU A 126 -3.68 -6.12 -2.17
C LEU A 126 -2.49 -7.09 -2.21
N ALA A 127 -2.12 -7.58 -3.39
CA ALA A 127 -0.94 -8.43 -3.55
C ALA A 127 0.35 -7.66 -3.19
N GLU A 128 0.47 -6.40 -3.64
CA GLU A 128 1.59 -5.53 -3.29
C GLU A 128 1.60 -5.21 -1.78
N ALA A 129 0.45 -4.86 -1.20
CA ALA A 129 0.34 -4.63 0.25
C ALA A 129 0.73 -5.88 1.06
N ALA A 130 0.32 -7.08 0.63
CA ALA A 130 0.71 -8.33 1.25
C ALA A 130 2.22 -8.57 1.16
N PHE A 131 2.83 -8.30 -0.01
CA PHE A 131 4.29 -8.39 -0.19
C PHE A 131 5.04 -7.47 0.78
N HIS A 132 4.55 -6.24 0.97
CA HIS A 132 5.13 -5.30 1.93
C HIS A 132 4.78 -5.61 3.40
N GLY A 133 3.88 -6.55 3.65
CA GLY A 133 3.34 -6.80 4.98
C GLY A 133 2.57 -5.58 5.52
N LEU A 134 1.97 -4.80 4.64
CA LEU A 134 1.29 -3.53 4.95
C LEU A 134 -0.17 -3.78 5.33
N PRO A 135 -0.58 -3.59 6.59
CA PRO A 135 -1.98 -3.70 7.00
C PRO A 135 -2.88 -2.72 6.26
N ALA A 136 -4.15 -3.08 6.08
CA ALA A 136 -5.06 -2.25 5.32
C ALA A 136 -6.45 -2.09 5.94
N ILE A 137 -7.08 -0.92 5.71
CA ILE A 137 -8.52 -0.70 5.84
C ILE A 137 -9.07 -0.51 4.42
N LEU A 138 -10.00 -1.36 4.03
CA LEU A 138 -10.41 -1.52 2.65
C LEU A 138 -11.83 -0.99 2.42
N PHE A 139 -11.98 -0.23 1.34
CA PHE A 139 -13.24 0.34 0.86
C PHE A 139 -13.56 -0.26 -0.52
N PRO A 140 -14.08 -1.50 -0.58
CA PRO A 140 -14.39 -2.14 -1.85
C PRO A 140 -15.44 -1.34 -2.65
N LEU A 141 -15.36 -1.44 -3.97
CA LEU A 141 -16.41 -0.91 -4.84
C LEU A 141 -17.75 -1.61 -4.56
N SER A 142 -18.84 -0.90 -4.88
CA SER A 142 -20.16 -1.55 -4.85
C SER A 142 -20.18 -2.75 -5.80
N PRO A 143 -20.76 -3.90 -5.38
CA PRO A 143 -20.87 -5.08 -6.25
C PRO A 143 -21.54 -4.82 -7.60
N LYS A 144 -22.34 -3.75 -7.71
CA LYS A 144 -22.94 -3.31 -8.97
C LYS A 144 -21.93 -2.80 -10.00
N LEU A 145 -20.73 -2.37 -9.54
CA LEU A 145 -19.70 -1.77 -10.40
C LEU A 145 -18.66 -2.79 -10.88
N ASP A 146 -18.38 -3.81 -10.08
CA ASP A 146 -17.29 -4.78 -10.35
C ASP A 146 -17.71 -6.26 -10.20
N GLY A 147 -19.03 -6.52 -10.11
CA GLY A 147 -19.52 -7.88 -9.89
C GLY A 147 -19.21 -8.43 -8.49
N GLY A 148 -18.75 -7.60 -7.56
CA GLY A 148 -18.42 -8.01 -6.19
C GLY A 148 -17.00 -8.52 -5.98
N ALA A 149 -16.15 -8.42 -6.98
CA ALA A 149 -14.77 -8.91 -6.91
C ALA A 149 -13.98 -8.24 -5.77
N GLN A 150 -14.05 -6.91 -5.66
CA GLN A 150 -13.35 -6.21 -4.58
C GLN A 150 -13.91 -6.54 -3.19
N LEU A 151 -15.21 -6.75 -3.07
CA LEU A 151 -15.80 -7.16 -1.78
C LEU A 151 -15.32 -8.55 -1.37
N ALA A 152 -15.21 -9.50 -2.31
CA ALA A 152 -14.66 -10.82 -2.07
C ALA A 152 -13.20 -10.75 -1.61
N ASN A 153 -12.38 -9.96 -2.33
CA ASN A 153 -11.00 -9.71 -1.96
C ASN A 153 -10.88 -9.12 -0.54
N ALA A 154 -11.63 -8.06 -0.25
CA ALA A 154 -11.59 -7.40 1.06
C ALA A 154 -11.96 -8.34 2.21
N ARG A 155 -12.96 -9.20 2.02
CA ARG A 155 -13.35 -10.22 3.00
C ARG A 155 -12.27 -11.26 3.23
N ALA A 156 -11.62 -11.74 2.16
CA ALA A 156 -10.54 -12.73 2.28
C ALA A 156 -9.36 -12.19 3.09
N TYR A 157 -8.93 -10.95 2.81
CA TYR A 157 -7.85 -10.30 3.54
C TYR A 157 -8.23 -9.95 5.00
N ALA A 158 -9.49 -9.59 5.24
CA ALA A 158 -10.00 -9.35 6.58
C ALA A 158 -10.06 -10.64 7.41
N GLN A 159 -10.51 -11.75 6.83
CA GLN A 159 -10.53 -13.06 7.48
C GLN A 159 -9.13 -13.55 7.85
N ALA A 160 -8.13 -13.21 7.05
CA ALA A 160 -6.73 -13.51 7.35
C ALA A 160 -6.14 -12.63 8.47
N GLY A 161 -6.84 -11.59 8.92
CA GLY A 161 -6.42 -10.70 10.00
C GLY A 161 -5.48 -9.56 9.60
N GLY A 162 -5.09 -9.46 8.31
CA GLY A 162 -4.20 -8.41 7.81
C GLY A 162 -4.91 -7.13 7.42
N ALA A 163 -6.22 -7.19 7.17
CA ALA A 163 -7.01 -6.04 6.78
C ALA A 163 -8.30 -5.91 7.59
N GLY A 164 -9.00 -4.79 7.41
CA GLY A 164 -10.35 -4.55 7.90
C GLY A 164 -11.22 -3.94 6.80
N LEU A 165 -12.55 -4.14 6.89
CA LEU A 165 -13.51 -3.41 6.07
C LEU A 165 -13.74 -2.03 6.68
N GLY A 166 -13.57 -0.97 5.87
CA GLY A 166 -13.75 0.41 6.31
C GLY A 166 -15.23 0.70 6.62
N ALA A 167 -15.48 1.19 7.81
CA ALA A 167 -16.78 1.68 8.26
C ALA A 167 -16.68 3.19 8.54
N TRP A 168 -17.37 3.97 7.75
CA TRP A 168 -17.24 5.43 7.74
C TRP A 168 -17.60 6.08 9.09
N ASP A 169 -18.56 5.51 9.78
CA ASP A 169 -19.08 5.98 11.08
C ASP A 169 -18.11 5.75 12.26
N ARG A 170 -17.17 4.81 12.09
CA ARG A 170 -16.17 4.45 13.11
C ARG A 170 -14.74 4.43 12.56
N LEU A 171 -14.49 5.05 11.42
CA LEU A 171 -13.20 4.95 10.73
C LEU A 171 -12.04 5.47 11.58
N SER A 172 -12.23 6.56 12.32
CA SER A 172 -11.17 7.10 13.22
C SER A 172 -10.76 6.06 14.25
N SER A 173 -11.70 5.39 14.91
CA SER A 173 -11.38 4.33 15.87
C SER A 173 -10.75 3.11 15.20
N GLN A 174 -11.23 2.71 14.03
CA GLN A 174 -10.61 1.62 13.26
C GLN A 174 -9.15 1.89 12.90
N ILE A 175 -8.81 3.14 12.55
CA ILE A 175 -7.42 3.53 12.27
C ILE A 175 -6.58 3.42 13.54
N LEU A 176 -7.02 3.96 14.67
CA LEU A 176 -6.28 3.91 15.93
C LEU A 176 -6.10 2.46 16.41
N GLU A 177 -7.16 1.66 16.41
CA GLU A 177 -7.10 0.22 16.73
C GLU A 177 -6.12 -0.53 15.81
N ALA A 178 -6.07 -0.20 14.51
CA ALA A 178 -5.15 -0.84 13.58
C ALA A 178 -3.70 -0.43 13.84
N LEU A 179 -3.45 0.81 14.26
CA LEU A 179 -2.11 1.30 14.62
C LEU A 179 -1.61 0.71 15.95
N GLU A 180 -2.49 0.41 16.89
CA GLU A 180 -2.15 -0.26 18.16
C GLU A 180 -1.74 -1.73 17.95
N ASP A 181 -2.29 -2.41 16.93
CA ASP A 181 -2.07 -3.84 16.66
C ASP A 181 -1.26 -4.09 15.36
N LEU A 182 -0.39 -3.13 14.98
CA LEU A 182 0.35 -3.16 13.72
C LEU A 182 1.13 -4.45 13.50
N GLU A 183 1.87 -4.91 14.49
CA GLU A 183 2.77 -6.06 14.33
C GLU A 183 2.02 -7.37 14.07
N ALA A 184 0.88 -7.58 14.72
CA ALA A 184 0.05 -8.75 14.45
C ALA A 184 -0.54 -8.70 13.05
N ARG A 185 -1.03 -7.53 12.63
CA ARG A 185 -1.59 -7.30 11.30
C ARG A 185 -0.54 -7.40 10.18
N ARG A 186 0.67 -6.88 10.41
CA ARG A 186 1.81 -7.00 9.48
C ARG A 186 2.15 -8.48 9.23
N ARG A 187 2.24 -9.28 10.29
CA ARG A 187 2.48 -10.73 10.17
C ARG A 187 1.35 -11.44 9.42
N ALA A 188 0.10 -11.04 9.66
CA ALA A 188 -1.05 -11.61 8.95
C ALA A 188 -1.04 -11.27 7.46
N MET A 189 -0.73 -10.01 7.10
CA MET A 189 -0.58 -9.60 5.69
C MET A 189 0.55 -10.34 4.99
N ALA A 190 1.73 -10.43 5.60
CA ALA A 190 2.89 -11.09 5.02
C ALA A 190 2.64 -12.57 4.68
N ARG A 191 1.81 -13.28 5.47
CA ARG A 191 1.42 -14.67 5.16
C ARG A 191 0.60 -14.82 3.88
N LEU A 192 -0.02 -13.75 3.40
CA LEU A 192 -0.82 -13.73 2.17
C LEU A 192 0.05 -13.57 0.91
N SER A 193 1.33 -13.24 1.07
CA SER A 193 2.31 -13.18 -0.01
C SER A 193 3.42 -14.22 0.19
N PRO A 194 3.15 -15.51 -0.05
CA PRO A 194 4.15 -16.56 0.13
C PRO A 194 5.30 -16.38 -0.86
N GLU A 195 6.53 -16.55 -0.37
CA GLU A 195 7.75 -16.53 -1.20
C GLU A 195 7.66 -17.56 -2.33
N GLY A 196 8.31 -17.27 -3.45
CA GLY A 196 8.41 -18.19 -4.59
C GLY A 196 7.12 -18.36 -5.41
N ALA A 197 6.15 -17.44 -5.34
CA ALA A 197 4.92 -17.53 -6.11
C ALA A 197 5.19 -17.56 -7.64
N ALA A 198 6.14 -16.76 -8.11
CA ALA A 198 6.55 -16.76 -9.53
C ALA A 198 7.21 -18.07 -9.95
N ALA A 199 8.07 -18.65 -9.12
CA ALA A 199 8.69 -19.95 -9.38
C ALA A 199 7.63 -21.06 -9.45
N ARG A 200 6.70 -21.10 -8.48
CA ARG A 200 5.59 -22.08 -8.51
C ARG A 200 4.70 -21.94 -9.74
N LEU A 201 4.47 -20.71 -10.20
CA LEU A 201 3.72 -20.49 -11.45
C LEU A 201 4.50 -20.98 -12.66
N ALA A 202 5.82 -20.77 -12.71
CA ALA A 202 6.68 -21.31 -13.77
C ALA A 202 6.67 -22.84 -13.79
N ASP A 203 6.85 -23.49 -12.61
CA ASP A 203 6.78 -24.95 -12.47
C ASP A 203 5.43 -25.51 -12.96
N LEU A 204 4.33 -24.83 -12.63
CA LEU A 204 3.00 -25.21 -13.11
C LEU A 204 2.87 -25.10 -14.63
N LEU A 205 3.40 -24.03 -15.23
CA LEU A 205 3.36 -23.85 -16.68
C LEU A 205 4.23 -24.89 -17.41
N GLU A 206 5.40 -25.22 -16.87
CA GLU A 206 6.26 -26.27 -17.43
C GLU A 206 5.61 -27.65 -17.38
N ALA A 207 4.77 -27.92 -16.36
CA ALA A 207 4.04 -29.19 -16.26
C ALA A 207 2.91 -29.33 -17.33
N PHE A 208 2.56 -28.26 -18.05
CA PHE A 208 1.57 -28.27 -19.14
C PHE A 208 2.19 -28.29 -20.53
N LEU A 209 3.52 -28.22 -20.64
CA LEU A 209 4.27 -28.27 -21.91
C LEU A 209 4.81 -29.67 -22.16
#